data_46c9a3d13c824bd568dcf3fdd66c8917
#
_entry.id   46c9a3d13c824bd568dcf3fdd66c8917
#
_cell.length_a   1.000
_cell.length_b   1.000
_cell.length_c   1.000
_cell.angle_alpha   90.00
_cell.angle_beta   90.00
_cell.angle_gamma   90.00
#
_symmetry.space_group_name_H-M   'P 1'
#
loop_
_entity.id
_entity.type
_entity.pdbx_description
1 polymer ?
#
loop_
_entity_poly.entity_id
_entity_poly.type
_entity_poly.pdbx_seq_one_letter_code
_entity_poly.pdbx_strand_id
1 'polypeptide(L)'
;MFQGFSQATGDFLWGLSMNNDREWFGAHRDEYEAHLNGPFRALALETLALLQQRFPDQDFQVHIARIWRDARRLFGRGPFKDHLWFSIQSGDRHARGPMFWFELDPTGWSYGVGNWEDAADVGAAWRALIDADPARFEGIARGITALGPFKLWGETYKRPKADRGEYLNPWYNRRHVSVSREQGYGGVMYTPELPQYLADRKSVV
;
A
#
# COMPACT_ATOMS: atom_id res chain seq x y z
N MET A 1 2.58 -10.82 -17.83
CA MET A 1 3.83 -10.72 -17.06
C MET A 1 4.23 -9.25 -17.00
N PHE A 2 4.54 -8.75 -15.82
CA PHE A 2 5.00 -7.38 -15.62
C PHE A 2 6.39 -7.17 -16.25
N GLN A 3 6.59 -6.06 -16.94
CA GLN A 3 7.85 -5.76 -17.65
C GLN A 3 8.56 -4.51 -17.10
N GLY A 4 8.02 -3.90 -16.06
CA GLY A 4 8.42 -2.61 -15.54
C GLY A 4 7.43 -1.51 -15.92
N PHE A 5 7.39 -0.47 -15.11
CA PHE A 5 6.83 0.81 -15.52
C PHE A 5 7.84 1.56 -16.40
N SER A 6 7.48 2.73 -16.86
CA SER A 6 8.37 3.61 -17.63
C SER A 6 8.17 5.07 -17.23
N GLN A 7 8.98 5.96 -17.76
CA GLN A 7 8.78 7.40 -17.55
C GLN A 7 7.38 7.84 -17.99
N ALA A 8 6.83 7.25 -19.07
CA ALA A 8 5.49 7.55 -19.54
C ALA A 8 4.38 7.28 -18.51
N THR A 9 4.61 6.39 -17.52
CA THR A 9 3.69 6.18 -16.39
C THR A 9 3.55 7.43 -15.53
N GLY A 10 4.68 8.05 -15.17
CA GLY A 10 4.71 9.30 -14.41
C GLY A 10 4.16 10.47 -15.23
N ASP A 11 4.56 10.57 -16.49
CA ASP A 11 4.11 11.63 -17.40
C ASP A 11 2.59 11.60 -17.57
N PHE A 12 1.99 10.41 -17.71
CA PHE A 12 0.54 10.26 -17.77
C PHE A 12 -0.15 10.74 -16.48
N LEU A 13 0.35 10.33 -15.30
CA LEU A 13 -0.23 10.74 -14.01
C LEU A 13 -0.10 12.25 -13.79
N TRP A 14 1.02 12.84 -14.18
CA TRP A 14 1.20 14.30 -14.19
C TRP A 14 0.21 14.99 -15.13
N GLY A 15 0.12 14.53 -16.37
CA GLY A 15 -0.83 15.04 -17.35
C GLY A 15 -2.27 15.00 -16.84
N LEU A 16 -2.67 13.85 -16.25
CA LEU A 16 -3.99 13.68 -15.66
C LEU A 16 -4.22 14.60 -14.45
N SER A 17 -3.23 14.84 -13.62
CA SER A 17 -3.37 15.75 -12.47
C SER A 17 -3.62 17.19 -12.88
N MET A 18 -3.05 17.61 -14.01
CA MET A 18 -3.18 18.97 -14.54
C MET A 18 -4.44 19.15 -15.41
N ASN A 19 -4.96 18.06 -16.01
CA ASN A 19 -6.08 18.07 -16.96
C ASN A 19 -7.14 17.03 -16.56
N ASN A 20 -7.65 17.14 -15.34
CA ASN A 20 -8.53 16.12 -14.75
C ASN A 20 -9.98 16.27 -15.22
N ASP A 21 -10.22 16.04 -16.52
CA ASP A 21 -11.52 16.03 -17.15
C ASP A 21 -11.71 14.85 -18.11
N ARG A 22 -12.95 14.66 -18.60
CA ARG A 22 -13.30 13.50 -19.43
C ARG A 22 -12.78 13.61 -20.86
N GLU A 23 -12.65 14.82 -21.38
CA GLU A 23 -12.18 15.06 -22.75
C GLU A 23 -10.70 14.71 -22.85
N TRP A 24 -9.89 15.25 -21.95
CA TRP A 24 -8.47 14.94 -21.89
C TRP A 24 -8.23 13.44 -21.69
N PHE A 25 -8.92 12.82 -20.72
CA PHE A 25 -8.77 11.38 -20.47
C PHE A 25 -9.20 10.53 -21.67
N GLY A 26 -10.26 10.94 -22.36
CA GLY A 26 -10.72 10.28 -23.58
C GLY A 26 -9.67 10.29 -24.70
N ALA A 27 -8.99 11.43 -24.88
CA ALA A 27 -7.91 11.57 -25.86
C ALA A 27 -6.64 10.78 -25.51
N HIS A 28 -6.38 10.53 -24.20
CA HIS A 28 -5.18 9.83 -23.72
C HIS A 28 -5.50 8.42 -23.18
N ARG A 29 -6.62 7.84 -23.56
CA ARG A 29 -7.07 6.54 -23.08
C ARG A 29 -6.10 5.41 -23.43
N ASP A 30 -5.54 5.43 -24.61
CA ASP A 30 -4.58 4.40 -25.06
C ASP A 30 -3.29 4.49 -24.26
N GLU A 31 -2.84 5.69 -23.93
CA GLU A 31 -1.69 5.91 -23.04
C GLU A 31 -1.97 5.39 -21.63
N TYR A 32 -3.18 5.65 -21.09
CA TYR A 32 -3.62 5.09 -19.80
C TYR A 32 -3.52 3.56 -19.78
N GLU A 33 -4.05 2.90 -20.80
CA GLU A 33 -4.03 1.43 -20.87
C GLU A 33 -2.61 0.89 -21.04
N ALA A 34 -1.82 1.51 -21.92
CA ALA A 34 -0.46 1.03 -22.25
C ALA A 34 0.54 1.31 -21.13
N HIS A 35 0.51 2.48 -20.52
CA HIS A 35 1.57 2.94 -19.62
C HIS A 35 1.20 2.91 -18.14
N LEU A 36 -0.09 2.84 -17.79
CA LEU A 36 -0.53 2.80 -16.40
C LEU A 36 -1.36 1.56 -16.09
N ASN A 37 -2.57 1.41 -16.64
CA ASN A 37 -3.53 0.38 -16.22
C ASN A 37 -3.03 -1.05 -16.49
N GLY A 38 -2.52 -1.31 -17.69
CA GLY A 38 -2.00 -2.62 -18.07
C GLY A 38 -0.83 -3.07 -17.20
N PRO A 39 0.27 -2.29 -17.11
CA PRO A 39 1.38 -2.60 -16.22
C PRO A 39 0.98 -2.70 -14.75
N PHE A 40 0.10 -1.82 -14.27
CA PHE A 40 -0.34 -1.81 -12.88
C PHE A 40 -1.09 -3.09 -12.50
N ARG A 41 -1.98 -3.56 -13.37
CA ARG A 41 -2.70 -4.83 -13.18
C ARG A 41 -1.75 -6.02 -13.24
N ALA A 42 -0.79 -6.02 -14.16
CA ALA A 42 0.22 -7.07 -14.24
C ALA A 42 1.05 -7.15 -12.96
N LEU A 43 1.52 -6.00 -12.43
CA LEU A 43 2.21 -5.93 -11.15
C LEU A 43 1.38 -6.51 -10.00
N ALA A 44 0.12 -6.10 -9.89
CA ALA A 44 -0.76 -6.53 -8.81
C ALA A 44 -0.97 -8.05 -8.80
N LEU A 45 -1.24 -8.64 -9.98
CA LEU A 45 -1.49 -10.07 -10.12
C LEU A 45 -0.21 -10.91 -9.92
N GLU A 46 0.93 -10.44 -10.39
CA GLU A 46 2.20 -11.14 -10.21
C GLU A 46 2.68 -11.06 -8.75
N THR A 47 2.51 -9.91 -8.09
CA THR A 47 2.77 -9.78 -6.66
C THR A 47 1.86 -10.71 -5.83
N LEU A 48 0.57 -10.81 -6.19
CA LEU A 48 -0.36 -11.75 -5.54
C LEU A 48 0.14 -13.19 -5.67
N ALA A 49 0.51 -13.61 -6.87
CA ALA A 49 0.99 -14.98 -7.12
C ALA A 49 2.25 -15.31 -6.29
N LEU A 50 3.19 -14.38 -6.18
CA LEU A 50 4.39 -14.55 -5.37
C LEU A 50 4.07 -14.63 -3.87
N LEU A 51 3.14 -13.83 -3.38
CA LEU A 51 2.69 -13.90 -1.97
C LEU A 51 1.96 -15.20 -1.68
N GLN A 52 1.11 -15.70 -2.58
CA GLN A 52 0.45 -16.99 -2.43
C GLN A 52 1.43 -18.17 -2.40
N GLN A 53 2.48 -18.13 -3.24
CA GLN A 53 3.56 -19.14 -3.20
C GLN A 53 4.32 -19.12 -1.88
N ARG A 54 4.56 -17.91 -1.34
CA ARG A 54 5.32 -17.75 -0.08
C ARG A 54 4.51 -18.11 1.17
N PHE A 55 3.21 -17.88 1.12
CA PHE A 55 2.27 -18.12 2.22
C PHE A 55 1.11 -19.00 1.74
N PRO A 56 1.36 -20.29 1.49
CA PRO A 56 0.38 -21.19 0.85
C PRO A 56 -0.87 -21.40 1.70
N ASP A 57 -0.78 -21.22 3.01
CA ASP A 57 -1.91 -21.35 3.94
C ASP A 57 -2.81 -20.09 4.00
N GLN A 58 -2.46 -19.04 3.26
CA GLN A 58 -3.23 -17.79 3.23
C GLN A 58 -4.05 -17.70 1.95
N ASP A 59 -5.34 -17.42 2.07
CA ASP A 59 -6.22 -17.11 0.94
C ASP A 59 -6.15 -15.61 0.64
N PHE A 60 -5.12 -15.20 -0.10
CA PHE A 60 -4.96 -13.81 -0.47
C PHE A 60 -5.87 -13.41 -1.63
N GLN A 61 -6.52 -12.27 -1.48
CA GLN A 61 -7.32 -11.61 -2.49
C GLN A 61 -6.72 -10.25 -2.86
N VAL A 62 -6.71 -9.92 -4.15
CA VAL A 62 -6.24 -8.62 -4.64
C VAL A 62 -7.43 -7.70 -4.94
N HIS A 63 -7.34 -6.47 -4.46
CA HIS A 63 -8.23 -5.40 -4.86
C HIS A 63 -7.43 -4.32 -5.61
N ILE A 64 -7.81 -4.03 -6.84
CA ILE A 64 -7.21 -2.97 -7.68
C ILE A 64 -8.20 -1.81 -7.75
N ALA A 65 -7.79 -0.65 -7.27
CA ALA A 65 -8.61 0.55 -7.28
C ALA A 65 -8.87 1.02 -8.71
N ARG A 66 -10.09 1.49 -8.97
CA ARG A 66 -10.44 2.14 -10.23
C ARG A 66 -9.86 3.54 -10.27
N ILE A 67 -9.45 3.99 -11.45
CA ILE A 67 -9.00 5.38 -11.67
C ILE A 67 -10.14 6.40 -11.45
N TRP A 68 -11.38 6.01 -11.71
CA TRP A 68 -12.55 6.87 -11.52
C TRP A 68 -12.78 7.20 -10.05
N ARG A 69 -12.99 8.48 -9.77
CA ARG A 69 -13.43 8.97 -8.48
C ARG A 69 -14.92 8.70 -8.29
N ASP A 70 -15.34 8.38 -7.09
CA ASP A 70 -16.78 8.26 -6.77
C ASP A 70 -17.43 9.64 -6.95
N ALA A 71 -18.50 9.69 -7.75
CA ALA A 71 -19.22 10.95 -8.05
C ALA A 71 -19.70 11.67 -6.77
N ARG A 72 -19.99 10.92 -5.71
CA ARG A 72 -20.38 11.47 -4.39
C ARG A 72 -19.22 12.15 -3.64
N ARG A 73 -17.98 11.92 -4.07
CA ARG A 73 -16.75 12.38 -3.41
C ARG A 73 -15.90 13.30 -4.28
N LEU A 74 -16.51 13.96 -5.26
CA LEU A 74 -15.77 14.87 -6.15
C LEU A 74 -15.27 16.10 -5.40
N PHE A 75 -16.11 16.75 -4.59
CA PHE A 75 -15.75 17.94 -3.79
C PHE A 75 -14.94 18.99 -4.57
N GLY A 76 -15.34 19.27 -5.83
CA GLY A 76 -14.63 20.19 -6.72
C GLY A 76 -13.37 19.63 -7.39
N ARG A 77 -12.98 18.39 -7.08
CA ARG A 77 -11.89 17.68 -7.78
C ARG A 77 -12.43 17.00 -9.04
N GLY A 78 -11.61 16.84 -10.05
CA GLY A 78 -11.99 16.18 -11.31
C GLY A 78 -12.44 14.72 -11.15
N PRO A 79 -12.99 14.11 -12.21
CA PRO A 79 -13.62 12.79 -12.16
C PRO A 79 -12.64 11.64 -11.95
N PHE A 80 -11.36 11.87 -12.10
CA PHE A 80 -10.33 10.84 -11.95
C PHE A 80 -9.51 11.04 -10.68
N LYS A 81 -8.97 9.95 -10.16
CA LYS A 81 -7.92 10.00 -9.16
C LYS A 81 -6.60 10.31 -9.87
N ASP A 82 -5.76 11.05 -9.21
CA ASP A 82 -4.38 11.35 -9.61
C ASP A 82 -3.37 10.29 -9.11
N HIS A 83 -3.88 9.24 -8.51
CA HIS A 83 -3.13 8.10 -7.99
C HIS A 83 -3.86 6.79 -8.28
N LEU A 84 -3.11 5.70 -8.33
CA LEU A 84 -3.66 4.36 -8.49
C LEU A 84 -3.04 3.43 -7.46
N TRP A 85 -3.87 2.62 -6.79
CA TRP A 85 -3.40 1.71 -5.76
C TRP A 85 -4.04 0.32 -5.88
N PHE A 86 -3.35 -0.68 -5.36
CA PHE A 86 -3.93 -1.99 -5.10
C PHE A 86 -3.60 -2.44 -3.68
N SER A 87 -4.44 -3.31 -3.14
CA SER A 87 -4.17 -4.02 -1.90
C SER A 87 -4.30 -5.52 -2.06
N ILE A 88 -3.56 -6.27 -1.25
CA ILE A 88 -3.62 -7.73 -1.14
C ILE A 88 -3.82 -8.05 0.33
N GLN A 89 -4.89 -8.77 0.66
CA GLN A 89 -5.22 -9.16 2.03
C GLN A 89 -5.73 -10.60 2.09
N SER A 90 -5.65 -11.23 3.24
CA SER A 90 -6.21 -12.57 3.46
C SER A 90 -7.71 -12.47 3.72
N GLY A 91 -8.48 -13.41 3.17
CA GLY A 91 -9.92 -13.48 3.32
C GLY A 91 -10.70 -12.52 2.42
N ASP A 92 -11.95 -12.25 2.78
CA ASP A 92 -12.85 -11.37 2.02
C ASP A 92 -12.28 -9.95 1.91
N ARG A 93 -12.56 -9.26 0.79
CA ARG A 93 -12.21 -7.85 0.55
C ARG A 93 -12.73 -6.87 1.63
N HIS A 94 -13.68 -7.29 2.44
CA HIS A 94 -14.21 -6.54 3.58
C HIS A 94 -13.65 -7.01 4.92
N ALA A 95 -12.72 -7.98 4.90
CA ALA A 95 -12.06 -8.43 6.12
C ALA A 95 -11.27 -7.27 6.74
N ARG A 96 -11.46 -7.10 8.03
CA ARG A 96 -10.73 -6.11 8.83
C ARG A 96 -9.41 -6.71 9.28
N GLY A 97 -8.40 -6.58 8.45
CA GLY A 97 -7.08 -7.13 8.74
C GLY A 97 -5.97 -6.32 8.11
N PRO A 98 -4.73 -6.67 8.39
CA PRO A 98 -3.59 -6.06 7.71
C PRO A 98 -3.64 -6.42 6.22
N MET A 99 -3.32 -5.43 5.39
CA MET A 99 -3.21 -5.59 3.95
C MET A 99 -1.82 -5.17 3.49
N PHE A 100 -1.31 -5.85 2.49
CA PHE A 100 -0.22 -5.33 1.67
C PHE A 100 -0.80 -4.35 0.66
N TRP A 101 -0.12 -3.25 0.40
CA TRP A 101 -0.57 -2.26 -0.56
C TRP A 101 0.59 -1.67 -1.35
N PHE A 102 0.26 -1.18 -2.53
CA PHE A 102 1.15 -0.46 -3.43
C PHE A 102 0.37 0.70 -4.05
N GLU A 103 0.98 1.85 -4.18
CA GLU A 103 0.38 3.06 -4.75
C GLU A 103 1.36 3.77 -5.68
N LEU A 104 0.83 4.29 -6.78
CA LEU A 104 1.48 5.22 -7.68
C LEU A 104 0.78 6.57 -7.62
N ASP A 105 1.55 7.65 -7.57
CA ASP A 105 1.09 9.03 -7.69
C ASP A 105 2.01 9.81 -8.65
N PRO A 106 1.71 11.10 -8.99
CA PRO A 106 2.56 11.88 -9.89
C PRO A 106 3.99 12.08 -9.41
N THR A 107 4.28 11.91 -8.13
CA THR A 107 5.60 12.19 -7.53
C THR A 107 6.46 10.96 -7.33
N GLY A 108 5.84 9.76 -7.35
CA GLY A 108 6.56 8.52 -7.13
C GLY A 108 5.64 7.33 -6.86
N TRP A 109 6.12 6.45 -6.03
CA TRP A 109 5.42 5.26 -5.61
C TRP A 109 5.70 4.92 -4.15
N SER A 110 4.74 4.26 -3.56
CA SER A 110 4.84 3.82 -2.18
C SER A 110 4.27 2.42 -2.01
N TYR A 111 4.73 1.73 -0.99
CA TYR A 111 4.24 0.40 -0.63
C TYR A 111 4.37 0.17 0.86
N GLY A 112 3.57 -0.75 1.36
CA GLY A 112 3.59 -1.04 2.78
C GLY A 112 2.69 -2.19 3.17
N VAL A 113 2.60 -2.38 4.49
CA VAL A 113 1.71 -3.32 5.13
C VAL A 113 1.08 -2.66 6.35
N GLY A 114 -0.18 -2.91 6.58
CA GLY A 114 -0.85 -2.40 7.76
C GLY A 114 -2.35 -2.35 7.63
N ASN A 115 -2.97 -1.71 8.61
CA ASN A 115 -4.40 -1.49 8.65
C ASN A 115 -4.69 0.02 8.63
N TRP A 116 -5.66 0.43 7.82
CA TRP A 116 -6.09 1.81 7.67
C TRP A 116 -7.39 2.12 8.43
N GLU A 117 -8.05 1.10 8.96
CA GLU A 117 -9.31 1.30 9.69
C GLU A 117 -9.05 1.74 11.12
N ASP A 118 -9.57 2.91 11.46
CA ASP A 118 -9.66 3.39 12.84
C ASP A 118 -10.88 2.76 13.51
N ALA A 119 -10.78 1.47 13.81
CA ALA A 119 -11.81 0.70 14.49
C ALA A 119 -11.30 0.23 15.86
N ALA A 120 -12.11 0.41 16.89
CA ALA A 120 -11.70 0.13 18.26
C ALA A 120 -11.35 -1.34 18.50
N ASP A 121 -12.08 -2.25 17.85
CA ASP A 121 -11.87 -3.70 17.90
C ASP A 121 -10.54 -4.09 17.23
N VAL A 122 -10.21 -3.51 16.09
CA VAL A 122 -8.94 -3.72 15.39
C VAL A 122 -7.77 -3.23 16.24
N GLY A 123 -7.86 -2.02 16.80
CA GLY A 123 -6.85 -1.51 17.71
C GLY A 123 -6.70 -2.33 19.00
N ALA A 124 -7.78 -2.94 19.49
CA ALA A 124 -7.73 -3.84 20.64
C ALA A 124 -7.04 -5.17 20.28
N ALA A 125 -7.40 -5.78 19.14
CA ALA A 125 -6.75 -7.00 18.64
C ALA A 125 -5.25 -6.80 18.41
N TRP A 126 -4.87 -5.65 17.84
CA TRP A 126 -3.47 -5.28 17.64
C TRP A 126 -2.69 -5.25 18.96
N ARG A 127 -3.23 -4.58 19.98
CA ARG A 127 -2.59 -4.55 21.31
C ARG A 127 -2.52 -5.94 21.96
N ALA A 128 -3.55 -6.74 21.79
CA ALA A 128 -3.57 -8.11 22.31
C ALA A 128 -2.46 -8.98 21.68
N LEU A 129 -2.16 -8.80 20.39
CA LEU A 129 -1.02 -9.46 19.72
C LEU A 129 0.31 -9.05 20.32
N ILE A 130 0.49 -7.75 20.59
CA ILE A 130 1.73 -7.26 21.26
C ILE A 130 1.83 -7.81 22.69
N ASP A 131 0.73 -7.81 23.43
CA ASP A 131 0.70 -8.30 24.82
C ASP A 131 0.91 -9.81 24.94
N ALA A 132 0.53 -10.58 23.90
CA ALA A 132 0.70 -12.03 23.87
C ALA A 132 2.18 -12.45 23.77
N ASP A 133 2.99 -11.71 23.02
CA ASP A 133 4.43 -11.97 22.87
C ASP A 133 5.20 -10.66 22.63
N PRO A 134 5.44 -9.86 23.68
CA PRO A 134 6.11 -8.57 23.55
C PRO A 134 7.54 -8.70 23.01
N ALA A 135 8.27 -9.75 23.39
CA ALA A 135 9.65 -9.94 22.96
C ALA A 135 9.76 -10.24 21.46
N ARG A 136 8.89 -11.10 20.95
CA ARG A 136 8.78 -11.35 19.50
C ARG A 136 8.44 -10.08 18.74
N PHE A 137 7.45 -9.33 19.24
CA PHE A 137 7.01 -8.10 18.57
C PHE A 137 8.11 -7.03 18.58
N GLU A 138 8.85 -6.89 19.67
CA GLU A 138 10.01 -5.99 19.74
C GLU A 138 11.08 -6.39 18.71
N GLY A 139 11.34 -7.69 18.53
CA GLY A 139 12.22 -8.19 17.49
C GLY A 139 11.78 -7.76 16.08
N ILE A 140 10.48 -7.86 15.79
CA ILE A 140 9.89 -7.38 14.52
C ILE A 140 10.08 -5.87 14.37
N ALA A 141 9.75 -5.09 15.39
CA ALA A 141 9.87 -3.63 15.37
C ALA A 141 11.32 -3.17 15.12
N ARG A 142 12.29 -3.82 15.77
CA ARG A 142 13.73 -3.59 15.55
C ARG A 142 14.15 -3.98 14.14
N GLY A 143 13.66 -5.12 13.63
CA GLY A 143 13.92 -5.58 12.27
C GLY A 143 13.45 -4.57 11.23
N ILE A 144 12.23 -4.05 11.36
CA ILE A 144 11.68 -3.02 10.48
C ILE A 144 12.54 -1.74 10.51
N THR A 145 12.97 -1.31 11.69
CA THR A 145 13.86 -0.14 11.83
C THR A 145 15.21 -0.38 11.15
N ALA A 146 15.76 -1.59 11.25
CA ALA A 146 17.03 -1.95 10.63
C ALA A 146 16.97 -2.04 9.10
N LEU A 147 15.78 -2.24 8.50
CA LEU A 147 15.59 -2.24 7.05
C LEU A 147 15.73 -0.84 6.40
N GLY A 148 15.91 0.19 7.18
CA GLY A 148 16.14 1.55 6.71
C GLY A 148 14.86 2.38 6.61
N PRO A 149 14.57 3.06 5.49
CA PRO A 149 13.64 4.19 5.46
C PRO A 149 12.14 3.81 5.47
N PHE A 150 11.76 2.76 6.20
CA PHE A 150 10.35 2.49 6.48
C PHE A 150 9.85 3.44 7.57
N LYS A 151 8.66 3.97 7.35
CA LYS A 151 7.98 4.86 8.28
C LYS A 151 6.80 4.14 8.94
N LEU A 152 6.67 4.30 10.24
CA LEU A 152 5.50 3.84 11.00
C LEU A 152 4.42 4.91 10.97
N TRP A 153 3.25 4.58 10.44
CA TRP A 153 2.09 5.45 10.31
C TRP A 153 0.94 5.02 11.21
N GLY A 154 0.02 5.93 11.41
CA GLY A 154 -1.23 5.77 12.14
C GLY A 154 -1.38 6.85 13.21
N GLU A 155 -2.62 7.21 13.51
CA GLU A 155 -2.92 8.18 14.57
C GLU A 155 -2.59 7.61 15.94
N THR A 156 -1.94 8.40 16.77
CA THR A 156 -1.70 8.06 18.17
C THR A 156 -2.93 8.41 19.03
N TYR A 157 -3.18 7.62 20.06
CA TYR A 157 -4.18 7.99 21.06
C TYR A 157 -3.75 9.27 21.79
N LYS A 158 -4.69 10.18 22.01
CA LYS A 158 -4.44 11.39 22.84
C LYS A 158 -3.94 11.06 24.26
N ARG A 159 -4.44 9.93 24.81
CA ARG A 159 -3.95 9.37 26.07
C ARG A 159 -3.42 7.97 25.76
N PRO A 160 -2.13 7.70 26.08
CA PRO A 160 -1.57 6.36 25.89
C PRO A 160 -2.41 5.30 26.58
N LYS A 161 -2.56 4.14 25.94
CA LYS A 161 -3.32 3.01 26.48
C LYS A 161 -2.53 2.26 27.56
N ALA A 162 -1.21 2.17 27.38
CA ALA A 162 -0.28 1.63 28.38
C ALA A 162 1.15 2.09 28.06
N ASP A 163 2.03 1.93 29.03
CA ASP A 163 3.48 1.98 28.83
C ASP A 163 4.00 0.54 28.61
N ARG A 164 4.61 0.32 27.44
CA ARG A 164 5.23 -0.94 27.02
C ARG A 164 6.72 -0.77 26.73
N GLY A 165 7.31 0.33 27.18
CA GLY A 165 8.72 0.67 26.93
C GLY A 165 8.95 1.36 25.60
N GLU A 166 10.17 1.85 25.43
CA GLU A 166 10.57 2.74 24.33
C GLU A 166 10.26 2.17 22.92
N TYR A 167 10.54 0.88 22.71
CA TYR A 167 10.41 0.25 21.40
C TYR A 167 8.97 -0.11 21.04
N LEU A 168 8.14 -0.48 22.01
CA LEU A 168 6.76 -0.92 21.77
C LEU A 168 5.75 0.22 21.86
N ASN A 169 6.02 1.27 22.61
CA ASN A 169 5.11 2.41 22.76
C ASN A 169 4.67 3.02 21.43
N PRO A 170 5.56 3.24 20.43
CA PRO A 170 5.16 3.77 19.12
C PRO A 170 4.17 2.90 18.38
N TRP A 171 4.18 1.59 18.61
CA TRP A 171 3.30 0.60 17.98
C TRP A 171 2.00 0.40 18.78
N TYR A 172 2.12 0.29 20.09
CA TYR A 172 1.02 -0.02 21.00
C TYR A 172 -0.01 1.10 21.11
N ASN A 173 0.47 2.34 21.10
CA ASN A 173 -0.35 3.51 21.37
C ASN A 173 -0.91 4.17 20.09
N ARG A 174 -1.07 3.40 19.01
CA ARG A 174 -1.73 3.86 17.78
C ARG A 174 -3.13 3.29 17.63
N ARG A 175 -3.98 4.04 16.96
CA ARG A 175 -5.37 3.66 16.65
C ARG A 175 -5.41 2.63 15.52
N HIS A 176 -4.55 2.81 14.55
CA HIS A 176 -4.24 1.87 13.47
C HIS A 176 -2.74 1.91 13.18
N VAL A 177 -2.22 0.89 12.55
CA VAL A 177 -0.79 0.75 12.29
C VAL A 177 -0.55 0.39 10.83
N SER A 178 0.31 1.16 10.19
CA SER A 178 0.84 0.85 8.88
C SER A 178 2.33 1.16 8.84
N VAL A 179 3.09 0.32 8.15
CA VAL A 179 4.51 0.51 7.88
C VAL A 179 4.67 0.67 6.38
N SER A 180 5.30 1.76 5.95
CA SER A 180 5.44 2.05 4.53
C SER A 180 6.77 2.67 4.16
N ARG A 181 7.07 2.59 2.87
CA ARG A 181 8.20 3.25 2.25
C ARG A 181 7.74 3.97 0.99
N GLU A 182 8.20 5.20 0.85
CA GLU A 182 8.00 6.06 -0.32
C GLU A 182 9.28 6.10 -1.16
N GLN A 183 9.15 6.13 -2.48
CA GLN A 183 10.26 6.21 -3.41
C GLN A 183 9.87 7.07 -4.62
N GLY A 184 10.84 7.81 -5.17
CA GLY A 184 10.67 8.50 -6.44
C GLY A 184 10.64 7.53 -7.62
N TYR A 185 10.29 8.04 -8.80
CA TYR A 185 10.35 7.29 -10.05
C TYR A 185 11.77 6.84 -10.34
N GLY A 186 11.93 5.62 -10.90
CA GLY A 186 13.22 5.05 -11.28
C GLY A 186 13.57 3.75 -10.57
N GLY A 187 14.81 3.29 -10.77
CA GLY A 187 15.32 2.07 -10.14
C GLY A 187 14.50 0.82 -10.47
N VAL A 188 14.25 0.00 -9.46
CA VAL A 188 13.53 -1.28 -9.60
C VAL A 188 12.11 -1.14 -10.18
N MET A 189 11.50 0.04 -10.05
CA MET A 189 10.18 0.32 -10.61
C MET A 189 10.12 0.12 -12.13
N TYR A 190 11.22 0.40 -12.82
CA TYR A 190 11.32 0.29 -14.28
C TYR A 190 11.80 -1.07 -14.77
N THR A 191 11.82 -2.05 -13.89
CA THR A 191 12.33 -3.39 -14.19
C THR A 191 11.31 -4.47 -13.89
N PRO A 192 11.40 -5.64 -14.52
CA PRO A 192 10.49 -6.77 -14.24
C PRO A 192 10.65 -7.37 -12.82
N GLU A 193 11.68 -6.97 -12.07
CA GLU A 193 11.95 -7.46 -10.72
C GLU A 193 11.07 -6.82 -9.64
N LEU A 194 10.31 -5.77 -9.95
CA LEU A 194 9.48 -5.07 -8.96
C LEU A 194 8.50 -5.99 -8.21
N PRO A 195 7.80 -6.96 -8.85
CA PRO A 195 6.91 -7.89 -8.11
C PRO A 195 7.67 -8.68 -7.05
N GLN A 196 8.84 -9.21 -7.38
CA GLN A 196 9.70 -9.95 -6.45
C GLN A 196 10.21 -9.03 -5.33
N TYR A 197 10.68 -7.83 -5.67
CA TYR A 197 11.10 -6.82 -4.71
C TYR A 197 10.00 -6.52 -3.68
N LEU A 198 8.74 -6.36 -4.14
CA LEU A 198 7.61 -6.11 -3.26
C LEU A 198 7.29 -7.33 -2.39
N ALA A 199 7.28 -8.53 -2.95
CA ALA A 199 7.02 -9.76 -2.22
C ALA A 199 8.07 -10.02 -1.13
N ASP A 200 9.34 -9.82 -1.41
CA ASP A 200 10.44 -10.02 -0.45
C ASP A 200 10.40 -8.99 0.68
N ARG A 201 10.13 -7.74 0.40
CA ARG A 201 10.08 -6.66 1.40
C ARG A 201 8.84 -6.70 2.27
N LYS A 202 7.71 -7.15 1.72
CA LYS A 202 6.45 -7.32 2.46
C LYS A 202 6.45 -8.51 3.40
N SER A 203 7.40 -9.43 3.27
CA SER A 203 7.50 -10.63 4.10
C SER A 203 8.29 -10.46 5.40
N VAL A 204 8.71 -9.26 5.71
CA VAL A 204 9.49 -8.95 6.93
C VAL A 204 8.58 -8.55 8.11
N VAL A 205 7.25 -8.61 7.94
CA VAL A 205 6.28 -8.29 8.99
C VAL A 205 5.53 -9.53 9.45
#